data_0628ce9f390d26bad4abf43d9de430b3
#
_entry.id   0628ce9f390d26bad4abf43d9de430b3
#
_cell.length_a   1.000
_cell.length_b   1.000
_cell.length_c   1.000
_cell.angle_alpha   90.00
_cell.angle_beta   90.00
_cell.angle_gamma   90.00
#
_symmetry.space_group_name_H-M   'P 1'
#
loop_
_entity.id
_entity.type
_entity.pdbx_description
1 polymer ?
#
loop_
_entity_poly.entity_id
_entity_poly.type
_entity_poly.pdbx_seq_one_letter_code
_entity_poly.pdbx_strand_id
1 'polypeptide(L)'
;MPIKKSELYSSLWASCDELRGGMDASQYKDYVLVLLFVKYVSDKAASQKGYLLDVPKGGSFADMVALNGDKEIGDKMNKIIAKLAEANDLKGVIDVADFNDADKLGKGKEMVDRLSNLVSIFGNPALDFRSNRAEGDDILGDAYEYLMRHFATESGKSKGQFYTPAEVSRIMARVIGIGSATSASQTIYDPTCGSGSLLLKAHDEAKGATGHDLALYGQEMDNATKALARMNMILHDCPTAEIWQDNTLSTPHFKDAKTSALKTFDFAVANPPFSTKAWSNGFDPANDLFKRFAFGIPPQKNGDYAFLLHILASLKSSGKGAVILPHGVLFRGGAEANIRKEIVRRGYIKAIIGLPANLFYGTGIPACIIVLDKENANARKGIFMIDASKAFIKDGNKNRLRAQDIHKIVDAFTRLAEIPRYSRMVSLTEISDAKNDFNLNLPRYIDSTEPEDLQDIDGHLRGGIPNRDIDALENFWQVFPAVRATLFKKSDRSGYTQLRVPIGEVKAAIFGHAEFTAYNESATKLFKKWRTDSVPRLRGIAKGGKPKALIGTLSEDLLATFEKAPWACRPWRCRASAGRSPCAIS
;
A
#
# COMPACT_ATOMS: atom_id res chain seq x y z
N MET A 1 15.81 27.31 0.95
CA MET A 1 16.30 25.91 0.85
C MET A 1 15.10 24.99 0.90
N PRO A 2 15.11 23.83 0.25
CA PRO A 2 13.98 22.89 0.40
C PRO A 2 13.87 22.44 1.86
N ILE A 3 12.65 22.33 2.37
CA ILE A 3 12.37 21.85 3.73
C ILE A 3 12.90 20.41 3.85
N LYS A 4 13.66 20.13 4.90
CA LYS A 4 14.06 18.76 5.20
C LYS A 4 12.92 18.04 5.93
N LYS A 5 12.61 16.79 5.54
CA LYS A 5 11.59 15.98 6.22
C LYS A 5 11.79 15.91 7.74
N SER A 6 13.03 15.81 8.18
CA SER A 6 13.37 15.79 9.61
C SER A 6 12.99 17.09 10.34
N GLU A 7 13.16 18.24 9.71
CA GLU A 7 12.81 19.54 10.29
C GLU A 7 11.29 19.69 10.41
N LEU A 8 10.56 19.29 9.35
CA LEU A 8 9.11 19.29 9.35
C LEU A 8 8.55 18.34 10.44
N TYR A 9 9.04 17.10 10.50
CA TYR A 9 8.58 16.13 11.50
C TYR A 9 8.91 16.60 12.94
N SER A 10 10.07 17.22 13.16
CA SER A 10 10.44 17.79 14.45
C SER A 10 9.47 18.93 14.86
N SER A 11 9.12 19.82 13.93
CA SER A 11 8.17 20.90 14.19
C SER A 11 6.77 20.40 14.49
N LEU A 12 6.32 19.39 13.74
CA LEU A 12 5.02 18.76 13.99
C LEU A 12 4.97 18.06 15.35
N TRP A 13 6.08 17.42 15.74
CA TRP A 13 6.17 16.79 17.06
C TRP A 13 6.18 17.82 18.18
N ALA A 14 6.94 18.91 18.02
CA ALA A 14 6.92 20.02 18.98
C ALA A 14 5.52 20.62 19.14
N SER A 15 4.72 20.68 18.05
CA SER A 15 3.33 21.14 18.13
C SER A 15 2.44 20.19 18.93
N CYS A 16 2.65 18.89 18.82
CA CYS A 16 1.94 17.89 19.62
C CYS A 16 2.34 17.98 21.10
N ASP A 17 3.64 18.20 21.38
CA ASP A 17 4.13 18.36 22.77
C ASP A 17 3.53 19.59 23.46
N GLU A 18 3.32 20.69 22.72
CA GLU A 18 2.67 21.90 23.24
C GLU A 18 1.19 21.66 23.64
N LEU A 19 0.52 20.71 22.98
CA LEU A 19 -0.87 20.35 23.27
C LEU A 19 -1.02 19.30 24.38
N ARG A 20 0.06 18.69 24.85
CA ARG A 20 0.02 17.68 25.91
C ARG A 20 -0.53 18.24 27.22
N GLY A 21 -1.30 17.40 27.89
CA GLY A 21 -1.87 17.70 29.21
C GLY A 21 -3.25 18.37 29.20
N GLY A 22 -3.71 18.91 28.06
CA GLY A 22 -5.02 19.55 27.96
C GLY A 22 -6.09 18.73 27.26
N MET A 23 -5.68 17.76 26.40
CA MET A 23 -6.61 16.97 25.60
C MET A 23 -6.04 15.59 25.26
N ASP A 24 -6.90 14.69 24.77
CA ASP A 24 -6.50 13.38 24.26
C ASP A 24 -5.63 13.52 23.00
N ALA A 25 -4.59 12.69 22.87
CA ALA A 25 -3.69 12.72 21.72
C ALA A 25 -4.41 12.60 20.38
N SER A 26 -5.55 11.91 20.32
CA SER A 26 -6.37 11.82 19.11
C SER A 26 -6.95 13.15 18.64
N GLN A 27 -7.01 14.14 19.53
CA GLN A 27 -7.55 15.48 19.25
C GLN A 27 -6.47 16.46 18.76
N TYR A 28 -5.17 16.19 19.00
CA TYR A 28 -4.07 17.07 18.51
C TYR A 28 -4.13 17.30 17.02
N LYS A 29 -4.52 16.27 16.26
CA LYS A 29 -4.65 16.33 14.81
C LYS A 29 -5.53 17.50 14.34
N ASP A 30 -6.62 17.75 15.05
CA ASP A 30 -7.62 18.74 14.64
C ASP A 30 -7.04 20.16 14.71
N TYR A 31 -6.12 20.42 15.65
CA TYR A 31 -5.41 21.69 15.78
C TYR A 31 -4.18 21.77 14.89
N VAL A 32 -3.32 20.78 14.96
CA VAL A 32 -2.03 20.76 14.26
C VAL A 32 -2.21 20.75 12.75
N LEU A 33 -3.15 19.92 12.25
CA LEU A 33 -3.40 19.82 10.80
C LEU A 33 -4.08 21.07 10.23
N VAL A 34 -4.96 21.71 10.99
CA VAL A 34 -5.57 22.99 10.56
C VAL A 34 -4.51 24.07 10.46
N LEU A 35 -3.63 24.21 11.45
CA LEU A 35 -2.53 25.20 11.39
C LEU A 35 -1.57 24.94 10.23
N LEU A 36 -1.20 23.67 10.02
CA LEU A 36 -0.38 23.25 8.88
C LEU A 36 -1.07 23.63 7.55
N PHE A 37 -2.36 23.35 7.44
CA PHE A 37 -3.16 23.69 6.25
C PHE A 37 -3.19 25.19 5.98
N VAL A 38 -3.54 26.00 6.99
CA VAL A 38 -3.59 27.46 6.87
C VAL A 38 -2.22 28.02 6.48
N LYS A 39 -1.14 27.52 7.10
CA LYS A 39 0.23 27.91 6.76
C LYS A 39 0.56 27.58 5.31
N TYR A 40 0.27 26.35 4.87
CA TYR A 40 0.53 25.92 3.50
C TYR A 40 -0.22 26.77 2.46
N VAL A 41 -1.53 26.92 2.63
CA VAL A 41 -2.38 27.69 1.72
C VAL A 41 -1.91 29.14 1.65
N SER A 42 -1.60 29.76 2.79
CA SER A 42 -1.10 31.14 2.86
C SER A 42 0.23 31.30 2.12
N ASP A 43 1.17 30.38 2.31
CA ASP A 43 2.47 30.42 1.64
C ASP A 43 2.35 30.22 0.12
N LYS A 44 1.49 29.28 -0.32
CA LYS A 44 1.23 29.02 -1.74
C LYS A 44 0.56 30.20 -2.42
N ALA A 45 -0.51 30.75 -1.84
CA ALA A 45 -1.19 31.92 -2.37
C ALA A 45 -0.25 33.13 -2.50
N ALA A 46 0.66 33.33 -1.54
CA ALA A 46 1.62 34.42 -1.59
C ALA A 46 2.70 34.25 -2.68
N SER A 47 3.01 33.03 -3.10
CA SER A 47 4.09 32.73 -4.05
C SER A 47 3.64 32.36 -5.46
N GLN A 48 2.41 31.93 -5.64
CA GLN A 48 1.89 31.39 -6.90
C GLN A 48 0.70 32.22 -7.41
N LYS A 49 0.90 32.96 -8.52
CA LYS A 49 -0.19 33.65 -9.19
C LYS A 49 -1.21 32.65 -9.72
N GLY A 50 -2.50 32.90 -9.41
CA GLY A 50 -3.59 31.99 -9.82
C GLY A 50 -3.66 30.71 -9.01
N TYR A 51 -3.16 30.73 -7.77
CA TYR A 51 -3.38 29.60 -6.85
C TYR A 51 -4.90 29.39 -6.66
N LEU A 52 -5.29 28.14 -6.60
CA LEU A 52 -6.70 27.74 -6.70
C LEU A 52 -7.55 28.16 -5.49
N LEU A 53 -6.92 28.28 -4.31
CA LEU A 53 -7.59 28.73 -3.09
C LEU A 53 -7.36 30.23 -2.88
N ASP A 54 -8.45 30.93 -2.53
CA ASP A 54 -8.42 32.35 -2.20
C ASP A 54 -8.07 32.56 -0.72
N VAL A 55 -7.10 33.43 -0.45
CA VAL A 55 -6.74 33.82 0.91
C VAL A 55 -7.23 35.26 1.12
N PRO A 56 -8.42 35.43 1.73
CA PRO A 56 -9.00 36.75 1.92
C PRO A 56 -8.18 37.59 2.91
N LYS A 57 -8.31 38.90 2.86
CA LYS A 57 -7.68 39.81 3.82
C LYS A 57 -8.12 39.48 5.24
N GLY A 58 -7.15 39.23 6.13
CA GLY A 58 -7.39 38.78 7.50
C GLY A 58 -7.78 37.31 7.60
N GLY A 59 -7.39 36.47 6.60
CA GLY A 59 -7.56 35.00 6.57
C GLY A 59 -6.26 34.25 6.37
N SER A 60 -5.11 34.92 6.51
CA SER A 60 -3.79 34.31 6.27
C SER A 60 -3.09 33.84 7.55
N PHE A 61 -2.07 33.00 7.40
CA PHE A 61 -1.21 32.62 8.52
C PHE A 61 -0.41 33.82 9.06
N ALA A 62 -0.08 34.82 8.24
CA ALA A 62 0.57 36.04 8.70
C ALA A 62 -0.34 36.83 9.67
N ASP A 63 -1.65 36.81 9.44
CA ASP A 63 -2.62 37.41 10.38
C ASP A 63 -2.63 36.67 11.72
N MET A 64 -2.42 35.34 11.73
CA MET A 64 -2.26 34.55 12.99
C MET A 64 -0.98 34.93 13.74
N VAL A 65 0.15 35.08 13.03
CA VAL A 65 1.43 35.50 13.63
C VAL A 65 1.30 36.86 14.31
N ALA A 66 0.52 37.76 13.75
CA ALA A 66 0.27 39.10 14.35
C ALA A 66 -0.51 39.05 15.67
N LEU A 67 -1.12 37.89 16.02
CA LEU A 67 -1.86 37.69 17.27
C LEU A 67 -1.00 37.21 18.44
N ASN A 68 0.29 37.02 18.26
CA ASN A 68 1.17 36.53 19.33
C ASN A 68 1.07 37.41 20.58
N GLY A 69 0.72 36.80 21.72
CA GLY A 69 0.53 37.49 22.98
C GLY A 69 -0.81 38.20 23.14
N ASP A 70 -1.70 38.15 22.16
CA ASP A 70 -3.03 38.76 22.24
C ASP A 70 -3.93 37.94 23.21
N LYS A 71 -4.62 38.65 24.12
CA LYS A 71 -5.50 38.02 25.12
C LYS A 71 -6.69 37.26 24.51
N GLU A 72 -7.12 37.64 23.31
CA GLU A 72 -8.24 37.07 22.57
C GLU A 72 -7.74 36.18 21.40
N ILE A 73 -6.51 35.69 21.47
CA ILE A 73 -5.87 34.96 20.38
C ILE A 73 -6.72 33.79 19.87
N GLY A 74 -7.34 33.01 20.74
CA GLY A 74 -8.17 31.85 20.37
C GLY A 74 -9.39 32.25 19.52
N ASP A 75 -10.18 33.25 19.97
CA ASP A 75 -11.34 33.75 19.24
C ASP A 75 -10.93 34.38 17.88
N LYS A 76 -9.83 35.13 17.87
CA LYS A 76 -9.32 35.75 16.64
C LYS A 76 -8.77 34.71 15.65
N MET A 77 -8.13 33.65 16.13
CA MET A 77 -7.72 32.53 15.28
C MET A 77 -8.92 31.84 14.63
N ASN A 78 -9.96 31.55 15.41
CA ASN A 78 -11.22 31.00 14.87
C ASN A 78 -11.80 31.90 13.76
N LYS A 79 -11.79 33.21 13.93
CA LYS A 79 -12.26 34.17 12.91
C LYS A 79 -11.41 34.18 11.64
N ILE A 80 -10.09 34.03 11.76
CA ILE A 80 -9.17 33.90 10.61
C ILE A 80 -9.47 32.63 9.83
N ILE A 81 -9.60 31.50 10.53
CA ILE A 81 -9.91 30.20 9.94
C ILE A 81 -11.27 30.22 9.26
N ALA A 82 -12.30 30.78 9.91
CA ALA A 82 -13.64 30.88 9.35
C ALA A 82 -13.66 31.70 8.04
N LYS A 83 -12.95 32.83 7.97
CA LYS A 83 -12.84 33.61 6.73
C LYS A 83 -12.20 32.81 5.59
N LEU A 84 -11.12 32.06 5.87
CA LEU A 84 -10.48 31.20 4.87
C LEU A 84 -11.41 30.08 4.43
N ALA A 85 -12.16 29.50 5.37
CA ALA A 85 -13.13 28.44 5.10
C ALA A 85 -14.28 28.93 4.21
N GLU A 86 -14.84 30.10 4.51
CA GLU A 86 -15.93 30.70 3.73
C GLU A 86 -15.51 31.05 2.31
N ALA A 87 -14.30 31.59 2.12
CA ALA A 87 -13.80 31.97 0.80
C ALA A 87 -13.57 30.78 -0.15
N ASN A 88 -13.46 29.56 0.40
CA ASN A 88 -13.05 28.36 -0.36
C ASN A 88 -14.01 27.16 -0.25
N ASP A 89 -15.22 27.34 0.24
CA ASP A 89 -16.17 26.22 0.46
C ASP A 89 -15.60 25.12 1.39
N LEU A 90 -14.80 25.52 2.39
CA LEU A 90 -14.17 24.64 3.36
C LEU A 90 -14.82 24.70 4.74
N LYS A 91 -16.03 25.27 4.83
CA LYS A 91 -16.81 25.33 6.08
C LYS A 91 -17.16 23.93 6.55
N GLY A 92 -16.95 23.65 7.83
CA GLY A 92 -17.05 22.29 8.40
C GLY A 92 -15.90 21.37 8.00
N VAL A 93 -14.83 21.91 7.41
CA VAL A 93 -13.61 21.18 7.04
C VAL A 93 -12.42 21.64 7.88
N ILE A 94 -12.10 22.94 7.83
CA ILE A 94 -10.93 23.49 8.55
C ILE A 94 -11.31 24.23 9.83
N ASP A 95 -12.58 24.55 10.01
CA ASP A 95 -13.14 25.30 11.14
C ASP A 95 -13.84 24.39 12.19
N VAL A 96 -13.45 23.13 12.24
CA VAL A 96 -14.02 22.15 13.18
C VAL A 96 -13.37 22.21 14.58
N ALA A 97 -12.12 22.67 14.66
CA ALA A 97 -11.40 22.85 15.91
C ALA A 97 -11.68 24.23 16.51
N ASP A 98 -12.09 24.28 17.77
CA ASP A 98 -12.27 25.54 18.49
C ASP A 98 -10.97 25.93 19.19
N PHE A 99 -10.27 26.93 18.69
CA PHE A 99 -9.04 27.47 19.27
C PHE A 99 -9.30 28.31 20.53
N ASN A 100 -10.56 28.51 20.92
CA ASN A 100 -10.95 29.19 22.14
C ASN A 100 -11.54 28.24 23.18
N ASP A 101 -11.37 26.93 23.02
CA ASP A 101 -11.84 25.88 23.94
C ASP A 101 -10.96 25.87 25.20
N ALA A 102 -11.52 26.45 26.29
CA ALA A 102 -10.81 26.59 27.58
C ALA A 102 -10.56 25.26 28.31
N ASP A 103 -11.34 24.23 28.00
CA ASP A 103 -11.19 22.91 28.64
C ASP A 103 -10.04 22.12 27.97
N LYS A 104 -9.74 22.39 26.70
CA LYS A 104 -8.68 21.72 25.95
C LYS A 104 -7.38 22.50 25.91
N LEU A 105 -7.44 23.80 25.85
CA LEU A 105 -6.28 24.67 25.61
C LEU A 105 -5.82 25.44 26.84
N GLY A 106 -6.55 25.31 27.97
CA GLY A 106 -6.28 26.07 29.19
C GLY A 106 -6.99 27.42 29.19
N LYS A 107 -6.82 28.21 30.28
CA LYS A 107 -7.52 29.48 30.49
C LYS A 107 -6.56 30.65 30.61
N GLY A 108 -6.99 31.80 30.14
CA GLY A 108 -6.25 33.07 30.31
C GLY A 108 -4.85 33.00 29.73
N LYS A 109 -3.83 33.27 30.58
CA LYS A 109 -2.44 33.29 30.12
C LYS A 109 -1.95 31.95 29.55
N GLU A 110 -2.38 30.83 30.10
CA GLU A 110 -2.00 29.50 29.61
C GLU A 110 -2.41 29.27 28.17
N MET A 111 -3.65 29.63 27.80
CA MET A 111 -4.15 29.56 26.43
C MET A 111 -3.35 30.47 25.51
N VAL A 112 -3.09 31.71 25.94
CA VAL A 112 -2.32 32.69 25.15
C VAL A 112 -0.91 32.18 24.86
N ASP A 113 -0.21 31.69 25.89
CA ASP A 113 1.16 31.18 25.76
C ASP A 113 1.17 29.95 24.82
N ARG A 114 0.27 28.99 25.01
CA ARG A 114 0.15 27.77 24.22
C ARG A 114 -0.12 28.05 22.75
N LEU A 115 -1.12 28.89 22.45
CA LEU A 115 -1.45 29.24 21.08
C LEU A 115 -0.35 30.09 20.42
N SER A 116 0.28 31.01 21.15
CA SER A 116 1.42 31.79 20.64
C SER A 116 2.60 30.88 20.31
N ASN A 117 2.89 29.88 21.14
CA ASN A 117 3.93 28.90 20.89
C ASN A 117 3.62 28.05 19.66
N LEU A 118 2.39 27.55 19.50
CA LEU A 118 1.95 26.82 18.32
C LEU A 118 2.13 27.64 17.04
N VAL A 119 1.66 28.88 17.02
CA VAL A 119 1.83 29.80 15.89
C VAL A 119 3.32 30.03 15.59
N SER A 120 4.15 30.18 16.62
CA SER A 120 5.59 30.39 16.48
C SER A 120 6.31 29.17 15.89
N ILE A 121 5.90 27.95 16.26
CA ILE A 121 6.44 26.69 15.70
C ILE A 121 6.18 26.64 14.19
N PHE A 122 4.94 26.91 13.74
CA PHE A 122 4.61 26.95 12.31
C PHE A 122 5.17 28.17 11.59
N GLY A 123 5.45 29.27 12.30
CA GLY A 123 6.13 30.46 11.81
C GLY A 123 7.64 30.29 11.58
N ASN A 124 8.22 29.15 11.95
CA ASN A 124 9.64 28.87 11.76
C ASN A 124 10.01 29.01 10.28
N PRO A 125 11.08 29.78 9.92
CA PRO A 125 11.55 29.91 8.54
C PRO A 125 11.90 28.58 7.87
N ALA A 126 12.22 27.53 8.62
CA ALA A 126 12.42 26.18 8.10
C ALA A 126 11.14 25.56 7.52
N LEU A 127 9.95 26.05 7.91
CA LEU A 127 8.63 25.63 7.39
C LEU A 127 8.12 26.60 6.32
N ASP A 128 8.95 27.00 5.38
CA ASP A 128 8.57 27.88 4.26
C ASP A 128 8.10 27.04 3.06
N PHE A 129 6.81 27.04 2.80
CA PHE A 129 6.18 26.30 1.69
C PHE A 129 6.17 27.08 0.36
N ARG A 130 6.59 28.35 0.33
CA ARG A 130 6.56 29.20 -0.88
C ARG A 130 7.48 28.66 -1.98
N SER A 131 8.66 28.20 -1.63
CA SER A 131 9.70 27.73 -2.57
C SER A 131 9.80 26.22 -2.65
N ASN A 132 8.94 25.49 -1.95
CA ASN A 132 9.04 24.05 -1.82
C ASN A 132 8.36 23.34 -2.99
N ARG A 133 8.97 23.44 -4.18
CA ARG A 133 8.82 22.44 -5.24
C ARG A 133 10.02 21.48 -5.15
N ALA A 134 9.95 20.54 -4.24
CA ALA A 134 10.55 19.24 -4.52
C ALA A 134 9.62 18.57 -5.52
N GLU A 135 9.86 18.79 -6.81
CA GLU A 135 9.15 18.10 -7.88
C GLU A 135 9.29 16.60 -7.63
N GLY A 136 8.20 15.97 -7.20
CA GLY A 136 8.09 14.53 -7.00
C GLY A 136 8.17 13.98 -5.58
N ASP A 137 8.50 14.76 -4.54
CA ASP A 137 8.34 14.37 -3.13
C ASP A 137 7.28 15.27 -2.49
N ASP A 138 6.13 14.69 -2.22
CA ASP A 138 5.06 15.31 -1.47
C ASP A 138 5.40 15.33 0.02
N ILE A 139 6.23 16.31 0.39
CA ILE A 139 6.71 16.46 1.77
C ILE A 139 5.53 16.73 2.73
N LEU A 140 4.51 17.41 2.25
CA LEU A 140 3.35 17.73 3.07
C LEU A 140 2.41 16.56 3.25
N GLY A 141 2.14 15.81 2.19
CA GLY A 141 1.42 14.56 2.30
C GLY A 141 2.15 13.55 3.17
N ASP A 142 3.47 13.43 3.01
CA ASP A 142 4.29 12.60 3.91
C ASP A 142 4.20 13.07 5.37
N ALA A 143 4.15 14.38 5.63
CA ALA A 143 3.98 14.94 6.96
C ALA A 143 2.59 14.69 7.55
N TYR A 144 1.58 14.86 6.72
CA TYR A 144 0.20 14.55 7.08
C TYR A 144 0.04 13.06 7.38
N GLU A 145 0.57 12.18 6.52
CA GLU A 145 0.61 10.74 6.76
C GLU A 145 1.38 10.38 8.03
N TYR A 146 2.49 11.07 8.30
CA TYR A 146 3.29 10.89 9.50
C TYR A 146 2.47 11.19 10.77
N LEU A 147 1.76 12.33 10.81
CA LEU A 147 0.90 12.70 11.92
C LEU A 147 -0.25 11.71 12.09
N MET A 148 -0.94 11.36 11.00
CA MET A 148 -2.04 10.39 11.02
C MET A 148 -1.57 9.03 11.54
N ARG A 149 -0.39 8.58 11.14
CA ARG A 149 0.24 7.36 11.64
C ARG A 149 0.47 7.39 13.15
N HIS A 150 0.99 8.51 13.66
CA HIS A 150 1.24 8.67 15.11
C HIS A 150 -0.06 8.73 15.91
N PHE A 151 -1.03 9.52 15.47
CA PHE A 151 -2.31 9.62 16.15
C PHE A 151 -3.11 8.30 16.14
N ALA A 152 -3.04 7.53 15.05
CA ALA A 152 -3.63 6.20 14.98
C ALA A 152 -2.97 5.21 15.97
N THR A 153 -1.70 5.43 16.32
CA THR A 153 -0.95 4.57 17.25
C THR A 153 -1.23 4.93 18.71
N GLU A 154 -1.37 6.22 19.03
CA GLU A 154 -1.54 6.72 20.40
C GLU A 154 -2.98 6.64 20.90
N SER A 155 -3.98 6.80 20.03
CA SER A 155 -5.38 6.89 20.44
C SER A 155 -6.00 5.58 20.94
N GLY A 156 -5.37 4.44 20.73
CA GLY A 156 -5.83 3.11 21.22
C GLY A 156 -7.28 2.72 20.88
N LYS A 157 -8.08 3.66 20.42
CA LYS A 157 -9.52 3.54 20.15
C LYS A 157 -9.85 3.30 18.66
N SER A 158 -8.95 3.63 17.75
CA SER A 158 -9.20 3.48 16.32
C SER A 158 -8.73 2.12 15.81
N LYS A 159 -9.67 1.23 15.64
CA LYS A 159 -9.51 -0.12 15.09
C LYS A 159 -9.08 -0.09 13.62
N GLY A 160 -7.88 0.39 13.27
CA GLY A 160 -7.34 0.31 11.91
C GLY A 160 -8.11 1.06 10.82
N GLN A 161 -9.07 1.91 11.20
CA GLN A 161 -10.07 2.50 10.31
C GLN A 161 -9.59 3.75 9.56
N PHE A 162 -8.46 4.34 9.94
CA PHE A 162 -8.12 5.70 9.48
C PHE A 162 -6.93 5.77 8.53
N TYR A 163 -6.10 4.74 8.46
CA TYR A 163 -4.88 4.82 7.66
C TYR A 163 -4.47 3.47 7.06
N THR A 164 -4.33 3.44 5.74
CA THR A 164 -3.76 2.29 5.02
C THR A 164 -2.26 2.51 4.85
N PRO A 165 -1.39 1.56 5.26
CA PRO A 165 0.05 1.70 5.06
C PRO A 165 0.38 2.02 3.60
N ALA A 166 1.27 2.99 3.37
CA ALA A 166 1.61 3.49 2.03
C ALA A 166 2.14 2.38 1.10
N GLU A 167 2.84 1.39 1.66
CA GLU A 167 3.30 0.21 0.92
C GLU A 167 2.14 -0.65 0.39
N VAL A 168 1.06 -0.81 1.16
CA VAL A 168 -0.15 -1.56 0.74
C VAL A 168 -0.90 -0.77 -0.32
N SER A 169 -1.08 0.52 -0.12
CA SER A 169 -1.72 1.41 -1.10
C SER A 169 -0.99 1.37 -2.45
N ARG A 170 0.33 1.32 -2.43
CA ARG A 170 1.18 1.22 -3.63
C ARG A 170 1.02 -0.12 -4.35
N ILE A 171 0.90 -1.23 -3.60
CA ILE A 171 0.60 -2.54 -4.19
C ILE A 171 -0.77 -2.48 -4.86
N MET A 172 -1.79 -1.98 -4.17
CA MET A 172 -3.17 -1.92 -4.68
C MET A 172 -3.25 -1.12 -5.98
N ALA A 173 -2.66 0.07 -6.02
CA ALA A 173 -2.63 0.90 -7.23
C ALA A 173 -2.01 0.17 -8.43
N ARG A 174 -0.91 -0.54 -8.23
CA ARG A 174 -0.21 -1.26 -9.31
C ARG A 174 -0.95 -2.50 -9.78
N VAL A 175 -1.52 -3.29 -8.87
CA VAL A 175 -2.22 -4.54 -9.25
C VAL A 175 -3.54 -4.30 -9.97
N ILE A 176 -4.20 -3.14 -9.79
CA ILE A 176 -5.36 -2.78 -10.60
C ILE A 176 -4.98 -2.24 -11.99
N GLY A 177 -3.67 -2.04 -12.24
CA GLY A 177 -3.18 -1.57 -13.52
C GLY A 177 -3.50 -0.11 -13.81
N ILE A 178 -3.61 0.73 -12.79
CA ILE A 178 -3.98 2.15 -12.95
C ILE A 178 -2.91 2.94 -13.73
N GLY A 179 -1.65 2.50 -13.68
CA GLY A 179 -0.55 3.06 -14.48
C GLY A 179 -0.69 2.83 -16.00
N SER A 180 -1.73 2.14 -16.46
CA SER A 180 -2.11 2.01 -17.87
C SER A 180 -3.35 2.82 -18.23
N ALA A 181 -3.76 3.79 -17.42
CA ALA A 181 -4.87 4.68 -17.70
C ALA A 181 -4.64 5.42 -19.03
N THR A 182 -5.67 5.50 -19.86
CA THR A 182 -5.61 6.02 -21.23
C THR A 182 -6.19 7.41 -21.40
N SER A 183 -6.88 7.91 -20.36
CA SER A 183 -7.56 9.21 -20.42
C SER A 183 -7.72 9.80 -19.02
N ALA A 184 -7.61 11.13 -18.93
CA ALA A 184 -7.94 11.89 -17.72
C ALA A 184 -9.43 11.81 -17.33
N SER A 185 -10.31 11.36 -18.22
CA SER A 185 -11.73 11.15 -17.92
C SER A 185 -12.01 9.85 -17.13
N GLN A 186 -11.01 8.98 -16.96
CA GLN A 186 -11.16 7.79 -16.13
C GLN A 186 -11.22 8.19 -14.65
N THR A 187 -11.88 7.37 -13.87
CA THR A 187 -12.32 7.68 -12.51
C THR A 187 -11.80 6.68 -11.51
N ILE A 188 -11.44 7.16 -10.31
CA ILE A 188 -11.05 6.33 -9.16
C ILE A 188 -12.07 6.53 -8.05
N TYR A 189 -12.51 5.45 -7.42
CA TYR A 189 -13.49 5.47 -6.35
C TYR A 189 -13.00 4.74 -5.09
N ASP A 190 -13.23 5.34 -3.93
CA ASP A 190 -13.11 4.69 -2.63
C ASP A 190 -14.36 4.93 -1.79
N PRO A 191 -15.19 3.89 -1.54
CA PRO A 191 -16.42 4.00 -0.76
C PRO A 191 -16.20 4.21 0.74
N THR A 192 -14.97 4.07 1.23
CA THR A 192 -14.57 4.17 2.65
C THR A 192 -13.24 4.90 2.76
N CYS A 193 -13.18 6.10 2.15
CA CYS A 193 -11.91 6.71 1.79
C CYS A 193 -11.04 7.15 2.99
N GLY A 194 -11.59 7.18 4.20
CA GLY A 194 -10.84 7.60 5.37
C GLY A 194 -10.21 8.98 5.17
N SER A 195 -8.91 9.09 5.35
CA SER A 195 -8.12 10.31 5.09
C SER A 195 -7.84 10.58 3.60
N GLY A 196 -8.33 9.74 2.68
CA GLY A 196 -8.08 9.85 1.24
C GLY A 196 -6.72 9.35 0.78
N SER A 197 -5.86 8.87 1.67
CA SER A 197 -4.49 8.46 1.33
C SER A 197 -4.43 7.37 0.25
N LEU A 198 -5.38 6.42 0.25
CA LEU A 198 -5.42 5.35 -0.73
C LEU A 198 -5.78 5.89 -2.14
N LEU A 199 -6.76 6.80 -2.22
CA LEU A 199 -7.12 7.50 -3.47
C LEU A 199 -5.92 8.27 -4.03
N LEU A 200 -5.22 9.02 -3.18
CA LEU A 200 -4.05 9.81 -3.58
C LEU A 200 -2.92 8.94 -4.11
N LYS A 201 -2.61 7.82 -3.44
CA LYS A 201 -1.57 6.90 -3.94
C LYS A 201 -1.95 6.25 -5.27
N ALA A 202 -3.23 5.97 -5.50
CA ALA A 202 -3.72 5.50 -6.79
C ALA A 202 -3.60 6.60 -7.87
N HIS A 203 -3.96 7.84 -7.54
CA HIS A 203 -3.80 8.99 -8.43
C HIS A 203 -2.32 9.25 -8.79
N ASP A 204 -1.43 9.25 -7.79
CA ASP A 204 0.01 9.45 -8.00
C ASP A 204 0.62 8.39 -8.93
N GLU A 205 0.21 7.12 -8.78
CA GLU A 205 0.67 6.04 -9.66
C GLU A 205 0.18 6.25 -11.10
N ALA A 206 -1.08 6.67 -11.30
CA ALA A 206 -1.63 6.99 -12.62
C ALA A 206 -0.89 8.18 -13.24
N LYS A 207 -0.81 9.29 -12.53
CA LYS A 207 -0.16 10.53 -12.99
C LYS A 207 1.32 10.31 -13.28
N GLY A 208 2.01 9.58 -12.41
CA GLY A 208 3.43 9.27 -12.58
C GLY A 208 3.73 8.38 -13.79
N ALA A 209 2.84 7.46 -14.13
CA ALA A 209 3.02 6.53 -15.24
C ALA A 209 2.52 7.08 -16.58
N THR A 210 1.41 7.83 -16.59
CA THR A 210 0.69 8.23 -17.82
C THR A 210 0.63 9.74 -18.05
N GLY A 211 0.90 10.54 -17.02
CA GLY A 211 0.69 11.99 -17.02
C GLY A 211 -0.77 12.42 -16.86
N HIS A 212 -1.73 11.49 -16.72
CA HIS A 212 -3.14 11.82 -16.59
C HIS A 212 -3.53 12.11 -15.14
N ASP A 213 -4.25 13.22 -14.92
CA ASP A 213 -4.92 13.54 -13.67
C ASP A 213 -6.33 12.90 -13.69
N LEU A 214 -6.51 11.78 -13.00
CA LEU A 214 -7.79 11.07 -12.95
C LEU A 214 -8.75 11.74 -11.95
N ALA A 215 -10.05 11.67 -12.23
CA ALA A 215 -11.07 12.18 -11.32
C ALA A 215 -11.23 11.26 -10.09
N LEU A 216 -11.17 11.85 -8.89
CA LEU A 216 -11.22 11.16 -7.62
C LEU A 216 -12.59 11.30 -6.95
N TYR A 217 -13.14 10.18 -6.50
CA TYR A 217 -14.41 10.09 -5.81
C TYR A 217 -14.24 9.32 -4.50
N GLY A 218 -14.61 9.92 -3.38
CA GLY A 218 -14.51 9.29 -2.06
C GLY A 218 -15.78 9.47 -1.26
N GLN A 219 -16.16 8.45 -0.49
CA GLN A 219 -17.22 8.58 0.50
C GLN A 219 -16.69 8.15 1.88
N GLU A 220 -17.01 8.91 2.91
CA GLU A 220 -16.61 8.68 4.29
C GLU A 220 -17.78 8.96 5.24
N MET A 221 -17.97 8.07 6.21
CA MET A 221 -19.10 8.21 7.14
C MET A 221 -18.84 9.26 8.21
N ASP A 222 -17.60 9.32 8.72
CA ASP A 222 -17.22 10.24 9.80
C ASP A 222 -16.89 11.64 9.25
N ASN A 223 -17.55 12.66 9.77
CA ASN A 223 -17.41 14.04 9.28
C ASN A 223 -15.99 14.61 9.50
N ALA A 224 -15.37 14.31 10.66
CA ALA A 224 -14.02 14.81 10.93
C ALA A 224 -12.99 14.14 10.00
N THR A 225 -13.14 12.84 9.76
CA THR A 225 -12.29 12.09 8.82
C THR A 225 -12.48 12.54 7.38
N LYS A 226 -13.73 12.84 6.95
CA LYS A 226 -14.00 13.44 5.65
C LYS A 226 -13.34 14.81 5.49
N ALA A 227 -13.37 15.64 6.54
CA ALA A 227 -12.69 16.93 6.54
C ALA A 227 -11.17 16.77 6.35
N LEU A 228 -10.56 15.79 7.03
CA LEU A 228 -9.16 15.43 6.83
C LEU A 228 -8.88 14.97 5.39
N ALA A 229 -9.74 14.14 4.80
CA ALA A 229 -9.59 13.73 3.40
C ALA A 229 -9.64 14.93 2.45
N ARG A 230 -10.55 15.86 2.67
CA ARG A 230 -10.67 17.07 1.84
C ARG A 230 -9.42 17.95 1.93
N MET A 231 -8.90 18.20 3.14
CA MET A 231 -7.63 18.89 3.32
C MET A 231 -6.48 18.17 2.62
N ASN A 232 -6.41 16.86 2.76
CA ASN A 232 -5.37 16.03 2.15
C ASN A 232 -5.39 16.12 0.62
N MET A 233 -6.58 16.07 0.00
CA MET A 233 -6.72 16.25 -1.45
C MET A 233 -6.18 17.62 -1.92
N ILE A 234 -6.46 18.68 -1.19
CA ILE A 234 -5.98 20.03 -1.51
C ILE A 234 -4.45 20.13 -1.37
N LEU A 235 -3.89 19.56 -0.30
CA LEU A 235 -2.45 19.53 -0.05
C LEU A 235 -1.67 18.78 -1.15
N HIS A 236 -2.31 17.83 -1.81
CA HIS A 236 -1.77 17.04 -2.91
C HIS A 236 -2.13 17.55 -4.32
N ASP A 237 -2.53 18.81 -4.44
CA ASP A 237 -2.93 19.42 -5.72
C ASP A 237 -4.09 18.67 -6.43
N CYS A 238 -4.99 18.05 -5.66
CA CYS A 238 -6.21 17.38 -6.15
C CYS A 238 -7.50 18.08 -5.65
N PRO A 239 -7.66 19.39 -5.80
CA PRO A 239 -8.77 20.14 -5.20
C PRO A 239 -10.13 19.80 -5.83
N THR A 240 -10.15 19.21 -7.02
CA THR A 240 -11.36 18.79 -7.75
C THR A 240 -11.88 17.42 -7.29
N ALA A 241 -11.19 16.76 -6.34
CA ALA A 241 -11.66 15.50 -5.78
C ALA A 241 -13.02 15.67 -5.09
N GLU A 242 -13.96 14.80 -5.41
CA GLU A 242 -15.29 14.79 -4.81
C GLU A 242 -15.29 13.86 -3.58
N ILE A 243 -15.26 14.46 -2.39
CA ILE A 243 -15.30 13.72 -1.12
C ILE A 243 -16.61 14.04 -0.40
N TRP A 244 -17.44 13.01 -0.22
CA TRP A 244 -18.77 13.15 0.38
C TRP A 244 -18.83 12.51 1.78
N GLN A 245 -19.64 13.12 2.67
CA GLN A 245 -19.86 12.59 4.00
C GLN A 245 -21.22 11.90 4.06
N ASP A 246 -21.24 10.60 4.16
CA ASP A 246 -22.40 9.78 4.49
C ASP A 246 -22.02 8.29 4.58
N ASN A 247 -22.94 7.46 5.07
CA ASN A 247 -22.78 6.01 5.10
C ASN A 247 -22.98 5.43 3.69
N THR A 248 -21.91 4.93 3.09
CA THR A 248 -21.91 4.35 1.74
C THR A 248 -22.91 3.21 1.54
N LEU A 249 -23.18 2.42 2.58
CA LEU A 249 -24.08 1.28 2.47
C LEU A 249 -25.55 1.70 2.52
N SER A 250 -25.93 2.57 3.44
CA SER A 250 -27.31 3.05 3.57
C SER A 250 -27.64 4.18 2.60
N THR A 251 -26.66 5.07 2.36
CA THR A 251 -26.88 6.31 1.61
C THR A 251 -25.73 6.54 0.61
N PRO A 252 -25.58 5.69 -0.42
CA PRO A 252 -24.56 5.93 -1.45
C PRO A 252 -24.84 7.24 -2.18
N HIS A 253 -23.84 8.12 -2.19
CA HIS A 253 -23.99 9.47 -2.75
C HIS A 253 -23.87 9.48 -4.28
N PHE A 254 -22.86 8.80 -4.81
CA PHE A 254 -22.55 8.87 -6.23
C PHE A 254 -23.53 8.04 -7.05
N LYS A 255 -24.39 8.73 -7.80
CA LYS A 255 -25.46 8.16 -8.63
C LYS A 255 -25.35 8.69 -10.05
N ASP A 256 -25.82 7.91 -10.98
CA ASP A 256 -26.02 8.37 -12.35
C ASP A 256 -27.19 9.37 -12.41
N ALA A 257 -26.96 10.53 -12.99
CA ALA A 257 -27.91 11.65 -12.98
C ALA A 257 -29.22 11.33 -13.74
N LYS A 258 -29.19 10.37 -14.68
CA LYS A 258 -30.36 10.04 -15.52
C LYS A 258 -31.17 8.87 -14.97
N THR A 259 -30.47 7.88 -14.41
CA THR A 259 -31.09 6.61 -14.00
C THR A 259 -31.26 6.47 -12.50
N SER A 260 -30.62 7.34 -11.71
CA SER A 260 -30.49 7.23 -10.25
C SER A 260 -29.85 5.91 -9.78
N ALA A 261 -29.30 5.12 -10.69
CA ALA A 261 -28.51 3.94 -10.36
C ALA A 261 -27.16 4.37 -9.76
N LEU A 262 -26.39 3.43 -9.18
CA LEU A 262 -25.03 3.74 -8.75
C LEU A 262 -24.18 4.23 -9.94
N LYS A 263 -23.42 5.29 -9.72
CA LYS A 263 -22.37 5.69 -10.65
C LYS A 263 -21.33 4.57 -10.73
N THR A 264 -20.85 4.29 -11.93
CA THR A 264 -19.82 3.28 -12.16
C THR A 264 -18.47 3.91 -12.49
N PHE A 265 -17.41 3.31 -11.97
CA PHE A 265 -16.06 3.82 -12.00
C PHE A 265 -15.12 2.87 -12.76
N ASP A 266 -14.04 3.43 -13.31
CA ASP A 266 -13.02 2.65 -14.02
C ASP A 266 -12.16 1.87 -13.03
N PHE A 267 -11.78 2.51 -11.92
CA PHE A 267 -10.98 1.92 -10.86
C PHE A 267 -11.65 2.10 -9.51
N ALA A 268 -11.49 1.11 -8.63
CA ALA A 268 -11.89 1.22 -7.23
C ALA A 268 -10.78 0.68 -6.32
N VAL A 269 -10.52 1.40 -5.23
CA VAL A 269 -9.60 0.99 -4.17
C VAL A 269 -10.30 1.17 -2.84
N ALA A 270 -10.18 0.23 -1.92
CA ALA A 270 -10.84 0.36 -0.62
C ALA A 270 -10.13 -0.42 0.49
N ASN A 271 -10.14 0.17 1.68
CA ASN A 271 -9.84 -0.51 2.94
C ASN A 271 -11.02 -0.32 3.90
N PRO A 272 -12.14 -1.05 3.68
CA PRO A 272 -13.32 -0.90 4.51
C PRO A 272 -13.07 -1.36 5.96
N PRO A 273 -13.87 -0.89 6.92
CA PRO A 273 -13.76 -1.31 8.30
C PRO A 273 -14.01 -2.82 8.43
N PHE A 274 -13.07 -3.54 9.09
CA PHE A 274 -13.13 -4.98 9.21
C PHE A 274 -14.27 -5.45 10.12
N SER A 275 -14.99 -6.46 9.67
CA SER A 275 -16.03 -7.16 10.45
C SER A 275 -17.06 -6.22 11.09
N THR A 276 -17.50 -5.22 10.34
CA THR A 276 -18.49 -4.22 10.78
C THR A 276 -19.77 -4.91 11.16
N LYS A 277 -20.18 -4.72 12.41
CA LYS A 277 -21.48 -5.19 12.93
C LYS A 277 -22.57 -4.20 12.53
N ALA A 278 -23.81 -4.69 12.41
CA ALA A 278 -24.96 -3.85 12.10
C ALA A 278 -24.77 -2.95 10.84
N TRP A 279 -24.05 -3.47 9.86
CA TRP A 279 -23.73 -2.78 8.60
C TRP A 279 -24.97 -2.37 7.79
N SER A 280 -26.10 -3.05 8.01
CA SER A 280 -27.39 -2.80 7.36
C SER A 280 -28.28 -1.77 8.07
N ASN A 281 -27.77 -1.12 9.12
CA ASN A 281 -28.55 -0.08 9.79
C ASN A 281 -28.90 1.04 8.80
N GLY A 282 -30.17 1.44 8.78
CA GLY A 282 -30.67 2.51 7.95
C GLY A 282 -31.15 2.10 6.55
N PHE A 283 -31.07 0.79 6.18
CA PHE A 283 -31.66 0.27 4.94
C PHE A 283 -31.98 -1.22 5.03
N ASP A 284 -32.83 -1.71 4.12
CA ASP A 284 -33.15 -3.12 3.97
C ASP A 284 -32.35 -3.75 2.81
N PRO A 285 -31.37 -4.63 3.09
CA PRO A 285 -30.57 -5.28 2.05
C PRO A 285 -31.39 -6.18 1.11
N ALA A 286 -32.54 -6.70 1.56
CA ALA A 286 -33.40 -7.54 0.71
C ALA A 286 -34.12 -6.72 -0.38
N ASN A 287 -34.38 -5.46 -0.08
CA ASN A 287 -35.03 -4.50 -0.98
C ASN A 287 -34.06 -3.39 -1.43
N ASP A 288 -32.79 -3.72 -1.59
CA ASP A 288 -31.77 -2.74 -1.99
C ASP A 288 -32.08 -2.14 -3.38
N LEU A 289 -32.31 -0.83 -3.42
CA LEU A 289 -32.63 -0.08 -4.64
C LEU A 289 -31.56 -0.21 -5.74
N PHE A 290 -30.32 -0.47 -5.34
CA PHE A 290 -29.17 -0.57 -6.24
C PHE A 290 -28.84 -2.02 -6.62
N LYS A 291 -29.59 -3.00 -6.13
CA LYS A 291 -29.44 -4.46 -6.40
C LYS A 291 -28.02 -4.97 -6.09
N ARG A 292 -27.33 -4.37 -5.11
CA ARG A 292 -25.95 -4.73 -4.73
C ARG A 292 -25.86 -6.14 -4.19
N PHE A 293 -26.90 -6.63 -3.54
CA PHE A 293 -26.94 -7.93 -2.84
C PHE A 293 -27.55 -9.05 -3.67
N ALA A 294 -27.55 -8.93 -5.00
CA ALA A 294 -28.07 -9.96 -5.91
C ALA A 294 -27.34 -11.31 -5.79
N PHE A 295 -26.13 -11.35 -5.25
CA PHE A 295 -25.36 -12.59 -5.00
C PHE A 295 -25.57 -13.17 -3.61
N GLY A 296 -26.40 -12.54 -2.81
CA GLY A 296 -26.74 -12.92 -1.43
C GLY A 296 -26.52 -11.78 -0.45
N ILE A 297 -27.21 -11.85 0.67
CA ILE A 297 -27.13 -10.86 1.75
C ILE A 297 -26.08 -11.32 2.77
N PRO A 298 -25.06 -10.51 3.06
CA PRO A 298 -24.05 -10.82 4.07
C PRO A 298 -24.66 -10.99 5.47
N PRO A 299 -24.00 -11.74 6.38
CA PRO A 299 -24.48 -11.87 7.75
C PRO A 299 -24.55 -10.53 8.46
N GLN A 300 -25.59 -10.29 9.25
CA GLN A 300 -25.76 -9.04 10.01
C GLN A 300 -24.57 -8.68 10.89
N LYS A 301 -23.86 -9.69 11.42
CA LYS A 301 -22.71 -9.50 12.31
C LYS A 301 -21.40 -9.21 11.59
N ASN A 302 -21.42 -9.22 10.23
CA ASN A 302 -20.20 -9.08 9.45
C ASN A 302 -20.46 -8.47 8.06
N GLY A 303 -20.08 -7.21 7.90
CA GLY A 303 -20.29 -6.41 6.70
C GLY A 303 -19.17 -6.50 5.65
N ASP A 304 -18.16 -7.35 5.82
CA ASP A 304 -17.02 -7.40 4.90
C ASP A 304 -17.46 -7.57 3.44
N TYR A 305 -18.38 -8.51 3.20
CA TYR A 305 -18.95 -8.72 1.87
C TYR A 305 -19.92 -7.62 1.42
N ALA A 306 -20.52 -6.85 2.33
CA ALA A 306 -21.40 -5.75 1.94
C ALA A 306 -20.62 -4.67 1.19
N PHE A 307 -19.42 -4.32 1.68
CA PHE A 307 -18.53 -3.39 1.00
C PHE A 307 -17.99 -3.97 -0.31
N LEU A 308 -17.62 -5.25 -0.34
CA LEU A 308 -17.15 -5.91 -1.57
C LEU A 308 -18.22 -5.90 -2.66
N LEU A 309 -19.48 -6.20 -2.32
CA LEU A 309 -20.61 -6.19 -3.25
C LEU A 309 -20.95 -4.77 -3.71
N HIS A 310 -20.85 -3.76 -2.82
CA HIS A 310 -21.02 -2.36 -3.20
C HIS A 310 -19.97 -1.95 -4.24
N ILE A 311 -18.69 -2.28 -4.02
CA ILE A 311 -17.60 -2.00 -4.94
C ILE A 311 -17.84 -2.70 -6.29
N LEU A 312 -18.22 -3.97 -6.28
CA LEU A 312 -18.55 -4.70 -7.52
C LEU A 312 -19.68 -4.03 -8.30
N ALA A 313 -20.74 -3.57 -7.61
CA ALA A 313 -21.84 -2.85 -8.25
C ALA A 313 -21.41 -1.49 -8.80
N SER A 314 -20.41 -0.84 -8.18
CA SER A 314 -19.87 0.46 -8.57
C SER A 314 -18.75 0.39 -9.61
N LEU A 315 -18.35 -0.78 -10.09
CA LEU A 315 -17.37 -0.93 -11.16
C LEU A 315 -18.05 -1.01 -12.53
N LYS A 316 -17.49 -0.31 -13.53
CA LYS A 316 -17.84 -0.46 -14.95
C LYS A 316 -17.68 -1.93 -15.41
N SER A 317 -18.21 -2.28 -16.59
CA SER A 317 -18.05 -3.62 -17.17
C SER A 317 -16.59 -4.00 -17.45
N SER A 318 -15.71 -3.03 -17.67
CA SER A 318 -14.25 -3.17 -17.78
C SER A 318 -13.51 -2.70 -16.52
N GLY A 319 -14.26 -2.37 -15.45
CA GLY A 319 -13.70 -1.78 -14.24
C GLY A 319 -12.85 -2.77 -13.43
N LYS A 320 -11.84 -2.22 -12.76
CA LYS A 320 -10.88 -2.98 -11.93
C LYS A 320 -10.85 -2.43 -10.52
N GLY A 321 -10.66 -3.31 -9.53
CA GLY A 321 -10.62 -2.88 -8.14
C GLY A 321 -9.67 -3.69 -7.28
N ALA A 322 -9.24 -3.10 -6.17
CA ALA A 322 -8.50 -3.79 -5.12
C ALA A 322 -9.12 -3.45 -3.76
N VAL A 323 -9.41 -4.47 -2.98
CA VAL A 323 -10.08 -4.32 -1.69
C VAL A 323 -9.31 -5.08 -0.62
N ILE A 324 -9.02 -4.42 0.48
CA ILE A 324 -8.39 -5.04 1.65
C ILE A 324 -9.49 -5.62 2.53
N LEU A 325 -9.38 -6.90 2.84
CA LEU A 325 -10.34 -7.60 3.71
C LEU A 325 -9.60 -8.57 4.65
N PRO A 326 -10.17 -8.90 5.82
CA PRO A 326 -9.60 -9.90 6.70
C PRO A 326 -9.63 -11.29 6.05
N HIS A 327 -8.63 -12.13 6.32
CA HIS A 327 -8.53 -13.48 5.74
C HIS A 327 -9.80 -14.32 5.91
N GLY A 328 -10.60 -14.07 6.94
CA GLY A 328 -11.86 -14.77 7.18
C GLY A 328 -12.81 -14.79 5.99
N VAL A 329 -12.83 -13.74 5.15
CA VAL A 329 -13.69 -13.69 3.94
C VAL A 329 -13.38 -14.81 2.95
N LEU A 330 -12.18 -15.35 2.99
CA LEU A 330 -11.73 -16.40 2.08
C LEU A 330 -12.34 -17.77 2.39
N PHE A 331 -12.76 -18.01 3.65
CA PHE A 331 -13.16 -19.35 4.08
C PHE A 331 -14.38 -19.42 5.01
N ARG A 332 -14.89 -18.30 5.54
CA ARG A 332 -16.10 -18.36 6.37
C ARG A 332 -17.28 -18.99 5.61
N GLY A 333 -18.09 -19.78 6.32
CA GLY A 333 -19.23 -20.52 5.79
C GLY A 333 -20.52 -19.71 5.70
N GLY A 334 -21.65 -20.38 5.51
CA GLY A 334 -22.99 -19.79 5.49
C GLY A 334 -23.21 -18.82 4.32
N ALA A 335 -23.83 -17.68 4.59
CA ALA A 335 -24.15 -16.69 3.56
C ALA A 335 -22.90 -16.18 2.83
N GLU A 336 -21.78 -16.00 3.54
CA GLU A 336 -20.51 -15.55 2.92
C GLU A 336 -19.96 -16.58 1.94
N ALA A 337 -20.09 -17.88 2.23
CA ALA A 337 -19.69 -18.94 1.30
C ALA A 337 -20.52 -18.89 0.00
N ASN A 338 -21.82 -18.67 0.10
CA ASN A 338 -22.70 -18.57 -1.08
C ASN A 338 -22.35 -17.35 -1.94
N ILE A 339 -22.14 -16.19 -1.32
CA ILE A 339 -21.72 -14.96 -2.02
C ILE A 339 -20.37 -15.17 -2.70
N ARG A 340 -19.40 -15.75 -2.00
CA ARG A 340 -18.07 -16.06 -2.53
C ARG A 340 -18.14 -16.96 -3.74
N LYS A 341 -18.94 -18.02 -3.67
CA LYS A 341 -19.21 -18.97 -4.76
C LYS A 341 -19.72 -18.26 -6.02
N GLU A 342 -20.69 -17.36 -5.87
CA GLU A 342 -21.25 -16.61 -6.99
C GLU A 342 -20.23 -15.64 -7.62
N ILE A 343 -19.44 -14.93 -6.80
CA ILE A 343 -18.40 -13.99 -7.28
C ILE A 343 -17.31 -14.77 -8.05
N VAL A 344 -16.88 -15.92 -7.52
CA VAL A 344 -15.87 -16.79 -8.16
C VAL A 344 -16.37 -17.35 -9.48
N ARG A 345 -17.60 -17.88 -9.52
CA ARG A 345 -18.22 -18.43 -10.75
C ARG A 345 -18.32 -17.40 -11.88
N ARG A 346 -18.54 -16.14 -11.54
CA ARG A 346 -18.59 -15.03 -12.49
C ARG A 346 -17.21 -14.55 -12.93
N GLY A 347 -16.15 -15.11 -12.35
CA GLY A 347 -14.78 -14.76 -12.68
C GLY A 347 -14.35 -13.35 -12.25
N TYR A 348 -15.04 -12.69 -11.31
CA TYR A 348 -14.73 -11.32 -10.91
C TYR A 348 -13.46 -11.18 -10.09
N ILE A 349 -13.02 -12.24 -9.41
CA ILE A 349 -11.75 -12.27 -8.67
C ILE A 349 -10.63 -12.66 -9.62
N LYS A 350 -9.71 -11.74 -9.87
CA LYS A 350 -8.51 -11.98 -10.67
C LYS A 350 -7.38 -12.58 -9.85
N ALA A 351 -7.18 -12.03 -8.64
CA ALA A 351 -6.13 -12.51 -7.74
C ALA A 351 -6.47 -12.29 -6.27
N ILE A 352 -5.76 -13.01 -5.41
CA ILE A 352 -5.78 -12.85 -3.95
C ILE A 352 -4.32 -12.76 -3.48
N ILE A 353 -4.00 -11.71 -2.71
CA ILE A 353 -2.67 -11.47 -2.16
C ILE A 353 -2.76 -11.49 -0.64
N GLY A 354 -2.20 -12.51 0.00
CA GLY A 354 -2.10 -12.60 1.45
C GLY A 354 -1.00 -11.69 1.98
N LEU A 355 -1.32 -10.86 2.97
CA LEU A 355 -0.42 -9.89 3.57
C LEU A 355 0.08 -10.37 4.94
N PRO A 356 1.23 -9.87 5.43
CA PRO A 356 1.71 -10.14 6.78
C PRO A 356 0.70 -9.71 7.85
N ALA A 357 0.62 -10.47 8.94
CA ALA A 357 -0.08 -10.04 10.15
C ALA A 357 0.57 -8.78 10.73
N ASN A 358 -0.10 -8.06 11.61
CA ASN A 358 0.40 -6.84 12.26
C ASN A 358 0.89 -5.73 11.29
N LEU A 359 0.38 -5.70 10.05
CA LEU A 359 0.74 -4.68 9.08
C LEU A 359 -0.10 -3.40 9.27
N PHE A 360 -1.38 -3.56 9.61
CA PHE A 360 -2.31 -2.45 9.78
C PHE A 360 -2.30 -1.89 11.20
N TYR A 361 -2.49 -0.56 11.32
CA TYR A 361 -2.58 0.10 12.63
C TYR A 361 -3.88 -0.28 13.33
N GLY A 362 -3.83 -0.40 14.66
CA GLY A 362 -5.00 -0.73 15.48
C GLY A 362 -5.46 -2.20 15.43
N THR A 363 -4.87 -3.05 14.57
CA THR A 363 -5.21 -4.48 14.52
C THR A 363 -3.99 -5.36 14.26
N GLY A 364 -4.03 -6.59 14.82
CA GLY A 364 -3.05 -7.65 14.52
C GLY A 364 -3.57 -8.66 13.49
N ILE A 365 -4.81 -8.47 13.01
CA ILE A 365 -5.49 -9.43 12.14
C ILE A 365 -4.79 -9.50 10.78
N PRO A 366 -4.45 -10.71 10.27
CA PRO A 366 -3.95 -10.85 8.93
C PRO A 366 -5.03 -10.48 7.91
N ALA A 367 -4.65 -9.72 6.90
CA ALA A 367 -5.52 -9.28 5.83
C ALA A 367 -5.03 -9.75 4.46
N CYS A 368 -5.91 -9.72 3.48
CA CYS A 368 -5.59 -9.97 2.09
C CYS A 368 -6.10 -8.85 1.20
N ILE A 369 -5.47 -8.68 0.03
CA ILE A 369 -5.99 -7.86 -1.05
C ILE A 369 -6.75 -8.78 -2.01
N ILE A 370 -8.02 -8.51 -2.23
CA ILE A 370 -8.81 -9.14 -3.29
C ILE A 370 -8.76 -8.22 -4.52
N VAL A 371 -8.19 -8.70 -5.60
CA VAL A 371 -8.10 -7.97 -6.87
C VAL A 371 -9.29 -8.35 -7.73
N LEU A 372 -10.14 -7.38 -8.00
CA LEU A 372 -11.33 -7.49 -8.83
C LEU A 372 -11.01 -7.02 -10.24
N ASP A 373 -11.49 -7.73 -11.23
CA ASP A 373 -11.37 -7.35 -12.64
C ASP A 373 -12.59 -7.88 -13.40
N LYS A 374 -13.47 -6.97 -13.82
CA LYS A 374 -14.68 -7.33 -14.56
C LYS A 374 -14.43 -7.51 -16.05
N GLU A 375 -13.28 -7.00 -16.54
CA GLU A 375 -12.88 -7.14 -17.94
C GLU A 375 -12.60 -8.62 -18.25
N ASN A 376 -13.25 -9.15 -19.28
CA ASN A 376 -13.10 -10.55 -19.69
C ASN A 376 -13.34 -11.58 -18.57
N ALA A 377 -14.15 -11.24 -17.56
CA ALA A 377 -14.38 -12.08 -16.39
C ALA A 377 -14.89 -13.48 -16.74
N ASN A 378 -15.81 -13.60 -17.72
CA ASN A 378 -16.37 -14.88 -18.16
C ASN A 378 -15.33 -15.82 -18.80
N ALA A 379 -14.23 -15.30 -19.31
CA ALA A 379 -13.15 -16.09 -19.90
C ALA A 379 -12.11 -16.54 -18.86
N ARG A 380 -12.20 -16.05 -17.63
CA ARG A 380 -11.21 -16.34 -16.56
C ARG A 380 -11.37 -17.76 -16.06
N LYS A 381 -10.29 -18.54 -16.12
CA LYS A 381 -10.26 -19.97 -15.77
C LYS A 381 -9.64 -20.28 -14.42
N GLY A 382 -9.15 -19.26 -13.71
CA GLY A 382 -8.48 -19.43 -12.41
C GLY A 382 -8.30 -18.11 -11.68
N ILE A 383 -7.85 -18.22 -10.43
CA ILE A 383 -7.50 -17.09 -9.57
C ILE A 383 -5.99 -17.16 -9.29
N PHE A 384 -5.29 -16.07 -9.52
CA PHE A 384 -3.86 -16.00 -9.19
C PHE A 384 -3.70 -15.71 -7.70
N MET A 385 -3.04 -16.59 -6.98
CA MET A 385 -2.86 -16.50 -5.54
C MET A 385 -1.41 -16.19 -5.20
N ILE A 386 -1.18 -15.25 -4.28
CA ILE A 386 0.14 -14.87 -3.76
C ILE A 386 0.09 -14.93 -2.24
N ASP A 387 0.98 -15.68 -1.62
CA ASP A 387 1.20 -15.65 -0.18
C ASP A 387 2.46 -14.83 0.15
N ALA A 388 2.23 -13.54 0.46
CA ALA A 388 3.29 -12.63 0.88
C ALA A 388 3.39 -12.51 2.42
N SER A 389 2.70 -13.35 3.16
CA SER A 389 2.55 -13.26 4.63
C SER A 389 3.87 -13.29 5.40
N LYS A 390 4.94 -13.87 4.83
CA LYS A 390 6.25 -14.04 5.47
C LYS A 390 7.31 -13.01 5.06
N ALA A 391 7.03 -12.17 4.08
CA ALA A 391 7.99 -11.19 3.55
C ALA A 391 7.78 -9.81 4.20
N PHE A 392 8.47 -9.53 5.31
CA PHE A 392 8.40 -8.26 6.03
C PHE A 392 9.63 -8.01 6.90
N ILE A 393 9.74 -6.80 7.43
CA ILE A 393 10.64 -6.49 8.55
C ILE A 393 9.83 -5.98 9.73
N LYS A 394 10.40 -6.11 10.92
CA LYS A 394 9.86 -5.49 12.14
C LYS A 394 10.13 -3.98 12.11
N ASP A 395 9.10 -3.21 12.47
CA ASP A 395 9.16 -1.77 12.65
C ASP A 395 8.44 -1.45 13.97
N GLY A 396 9.19 -1.49 15.07
CA GLY A 396 8.64 -1.49 16.42
C GLY A 396 7.74 -2.72 16.67
N ASN A 397 6.52 -2.47 17.10
CA ASN A 397 5.51 -3.51 17.35
C ASN A 397 4.70 -3.90 16.09
N LYS A 398 5.01 -3.32 14.94
CA LYS A 398 4.36 -3.57 13.65
C LYS A 398 5.28 -4.28 12.66
N ASN A 399 4.68 -4.85 11.64
CA ASN A 399 5.38 -5.34 10.47
C ASN A 399 5.31 -4.28 9.37
N ARG A 400 6.32 -4.23 8.51
CA ARG A 400 6.40 -3.30 7.38
C ARG A 400 6.94 -4.03 6.15
N LEU A 401 6.35 -3.74 4.98
CA LEU A 401 6.86 -4.23 3.70
C LEU A 401 8.00 -3.33 3.21
N ARG A 402 9.07 -3.96 2.74
CA ARG A 402 10.20 -3.25 2.11
C ARG A 402 9.89 -3.01 0.63
N ALA A 403 10.64 -2.14 0.00
CA ALA A 403 10.53 -1.91 -1.45
C ALA A 403 10.68 -3.21 -2.27
N GLN A 404 11.58 -4.09 -1.87
CA GLN A 404 11.78 -5.40 -2.51
C GLN A 404 10.57 -6.33 -2.35
N ASP A 405 9.87 -6.27 -1.22
CA ASP A 405 8.68 -7.10 -0.97
C ASP A 405 7.52 -6.62 -1.85
N ILE A 406 7.34 -5.29 -1.94
CA ILE A 406 6.37 -4.66 -2.85
C ILE A 406 6.68 -5.05 -4.30
N HIS A 407 7.94 -4.93 -4.72
CA HIS A 407 8.36 -5.28 -6.07
C HIS A 407 8.06 -6.75 -6.39
N LYS A 408 8.41 -7.67 -5.48
CA LYS A 408 8.17 -9.10 -5.65
C LYS A 408 6.68 -9.42 -5.82
N ILE A 409 5.81 -8.80 -5.02
CA ILE A 409 4.35 -8.97 -5.12
C ILE A 409 3.86 -8.49 -6.48
N VAL A 410 4.23 -7.27 -6.86
CA VAL A 410 3.78 -6.64 -8.11
C VAL A 410 4.32 -7.38 -9.33
N ASP A 411 5.59 -7.75 -9.34
CA ASP A 411 6.21 -8.51 -10.44
C ASP A 411 5.58 -9.88 -10.62
N ALA A 412 5.41 -10.64 -9.51
CA ALA A 412 4.73 -11.94 -9.54
C ALA A 412 3.30 -11.81 -10.09
N PHE A 413 2.56 -10.78 -9.66
CA PHE A 413 1.21 -10.52 -10.14
C PHE A 413 1.18 -10.13 -11.63
N THR A 414 2.03 -9.19 -12.05
CA THR A 414 2.02 -8.66 -13.42
C THR A 414 2.39 -9.71 -14.45
N ARG A 415 3.35 -10.57 -14.10
CA ARG A 415 3.81 -11.66 -14.97
C ARG A 415 3.02 -12.95 -14.79
N LEU A 416 2.10 -13.02 -13.82
CA LEU A 416 1.44 -14.25 -13.35
C LEU A 416 2.47 -15.36 -13.11
N ALA A 417 3.59 -15.00 -12.48
CA ALA A 417 4.72 -15.89 -12.28
C ALA A 417 4.43 -16.87 -11.14
N GLU A 418 4.40 -18.15 -11.45
CA GLU A 418 4.27 -19.21 -10.45
C GLU A 418 5.60 -19.45 -9.75
N ILE A 419 5.62 -19.15 -8.46
CA ILE A 419 6.81 -19.21 -7.61
C ILE A 419 6.55 -20.26 -6.52
N PRO A 420 7.34 -21.32 -6.43
CA PRO A 420 7.18 -22.32 -5.39
C PRO A 420 7.04 -21.67 -4.01
N ARG A 421 6.01 -22.06 -3.25
CA ARG A 421 5.71 -21.59 -1.88
C ARG A 421 5.34 -20.10 -1.76
N TYR A 422 5.12 -19.42 -2.88
CA TYR A 422 4.83 -17.98 -2.88
C TYR A 422 3.64 -17.61 -3.76
N SER A 423 3.58 -18.08 -5.00
CA SER A 423 2.50 -17.71 -5.92
C SER A 423 2.14 -18.84 -6.88
N ARG A 424 0.85 -18.93 -7.21
CA ARG A 424 0.32 -19.98 -8.07
C ARG A 424 -0.97 -19.54 -8.77
N MET A 425 -1.16 -19.98 -10.01
CA MET A 425 -2.47 -19.92 -10.68
C MET A 425 -3.29 -21.13 -10.23
N VAL A 426 -4.39 -20.88 -9.54
CA VAL A 426 -5.31 -21.93 -9.07
C VAL A 426 -6.52 -21.97 -9.98
N SER A 427 -6.76 -23.11 -10.62
CA SER A 427 -7.85 -23.27 -11.57
C SER A 427 -9.22 -23.21 -10.90
N LEU A 428 -10.25 -22.74 -11.64
CA LEU A 428 -11.63 -22.76 -11.13
C LEU A 428 -12.11 -24.20 -10.86
N THR A 429 -11.61 -25.19 -11.62
CA THR A 429 -11.90 -26.60 -11.39
C THR A 429 -11.42 -27.05 -10.01
N GLU A 430 -10.17 -26.70 -9.65
CA GLU A 430 -9.60 -27.01 -8.33
C GLU A 430 -10.35 -26.28 -7.20
N ILE A 431 -10.70 -25.00 -7.40
CA ILE A 431 -11.45 -24.20 -6.43
C ILE A 431 -12.85 -24.76 -6.20
N SER A 432 -13.52 -25.24 -7.25
CA SER A 432 -14.89 -25.77 -7.20
C SER A 432 -14.98 -27.24 -6.84
N ASP A 433 -13.85 -27.93 -6.72
CA ASP A 433 -13.79 -29.32 -6.28
C ASP A 433 -14.49 -29.51 -4.92
N ALA A 434 -15.12 -30.65 -4.70
CA ALA A 434 -15.85 -30.95 -3.47
C ALA A 434 -15.00 -30.81 -2.19
N LYS A 435 -13.69 -31.08 -2.27
CA LYS A 435 -12.76 -30.90 -1.16
C LYS A 435 -12.55 -29.42 -0.80
N ASN A 436 -12.59 -28.54 -1.77
CA ASN A 436 -12.34 -27.11 -1.58
C ASN A 436 -13.64 -26.30 -1.43
N ASP A 437 -14.70 -26.66 -2.14
CA ASP A 437 -16.03 -26.01 -2.12
C ASP A 437 -15.93 -24.47 -2.07
N PHE A 438 -15.18 -23.90 -3.02
CA PHE A 438 -14.95 -22.45 -3.12
C PHE A 438 -14.31 -21.80 -1.88
N ASN A 439 -13.64 -22.57 -1.04
CA ASN A 439 -12.78 -22.05 0.00
C ASN A 439 -11.50 -21.51 -0.65
N LEU A 440 -11.20 -20.23 -0.44
CA LEU A 440 -10.07 -19.52 -1.07
C LEU A 440 -8.90 -19.30 -0.09
N ASN A 441 -8.88 -20.00 1.04
CA ASN A 441 -7.82 -19.88 2.03
C ASN A 441 -6.45 -20.26 1.42
N LEU A 442 -5.53 -19.33 1.37
CA LEU A 442 -4.24 -19.45 0.68
C LEU A 442 -3.44 -20.71 1.06
N PRO A 443 -3.31 -21.12 2.34
CA PRO A 443 -2.58 -22.32 2.71
C PRO A 443 -3.12 -23.63 2.10
N ARG A 444 -4.34 -23.64 1.58
CA ARG A 444 -4.88 -24.81 0.85
C ARG A 444 -4.21 -25.00 -0.52
N TYR A 445 -3.71 -23.93 -1.09
CA TYR A 445 -3.20 -23.89 -2.47
C TYR A 445 -1.70 -23.61 -2.53
N ILE A 446 -1.18 -22.92 -1.53
CA ILE A 446 0.23 -22.53 -1.43
C ILE A 446 0.74 -22.97 -0.06
N ASP A 447 1.54 -24.03 -0.04
CA ASP A 447 2.25 -24.39 1.17
C ASP A 447 3.49 -23.50 1.33
N SER A 448 3.34 -22.45 2.13
CA SER A 448 4.41 -21.50 2.45
C SER A 448 5.19 -21.90 3.72
N THR A 449 4.93 -23.07 4.33
CA THR A 449 5.70 -23.56 5.47
C THR A 449 7.13 -23.82 5.05
N GLU A 450 8.08 -23.51 5.93
CA GLU A 450 9.46 -23.95 5.69
C GLU A 450 9.48 -25.48 5.68
N PRO A 451 10.26 -26.12 4.76
CA PRO A 451 10.42 -27.56 4.81
C PRO A 451 10.96 -27.94 6.18
N GLU A 452 10.35 -28.93 6.79
CA GLU A 452 10.99 -29.58 7.91
C GLU A 452 12.32 -30.12 7.42
N ASP A 453 13.39 -29.84 8.17
CA ASP A 453 14.69 -30.45 7.97
C ASP A 453 14.60 -31.92 8.47
N LEU A 454 14.20 -32.77 7.53
CA LEU A 454 14.05 -34.20 7.82
C LEU A 454 15.41 -34.81 8.12
N GLN A 455 15.73 -34.89 9.41
CA GLN A 455 16.95 -35.52 9.87
C GLN A 455 16.97 -37.01 9.48
N ASP A 456 18.05 -37.43 8.84
CA ASP A 456 18.28 -38.84 8.49
C ASP A 456 19.05 -39.50 9.61
N ILE A 457 18.35 -40.19 10.51
CA ILE A 457 18.92 -40.83 11.68
C ILE A 457 19.97 -41.87 11.27
N ASP A 458 19.75 -42.63 10.19
CA ASP A 458 20.66 -43.65 9.71
C ASP A 458 21.95 -43.03 9.12
N GLY A 459 21.83 -41.88 8.46
CA GLY A 459 22.96 -41.05 8.04
C GLY A 459 23.79 -40.55 9.22
N HIS A 460 23.13 -40.10 10.29
CA HIS A 460 23.81 -39.65 11.51
C HIS A 460 24.54 -40.80 12.25
N LEU A 461 23.91 -41.96 12.37
CA LEU A 461 24.48 -43.10 13.12
C LEU A 461 25.58 -43.84 12.36
N ARG A 462 25.43 -43.95 11.03
CA ARG A 462 26.31 -44.80 10.19
C ARG A 462 27.14 -44.00 9.18
N GLY A 463 26.99 -42.69 9.17
CA GLY A 463 27.67 -41.81 8.25
C GLY A 463 27.07 -41.83 6.82
N GLY A 464 27.51 -40.90 6.00
CA GLY A 464 27.02 -40.66 4.65
C GLY A 464 25.98 -39.57 4.56
N ILE A 465 25.88 -38.92 3.41
CA ILE A 465 24.92 -37.88 3.11
C ILE A 465 23.82 -38.50 2.24
N PRO A 466 22.53 -38.39 2.60
CA PRO A 466 21.45 -38.91 1.78
C PRO A 466 21.49 -38.30 0.37
N ASN A 467 21.32 -39.11 -0.67
CA ASN A 467 21.34 -38.64 -2.05
C ASN A 467 20.27 -37.57 -2.30
N ARG A 468 19.09 -37.72 -1.65
CA ARG A 468 18.00 -36.73 -1.74
C ARG A 468 18.42 -35.32 -1.33
N ASP A 469 19.30 -35.17 -0.32
CA ASP A 469 19.74 -33.87 0.19
C ASP A 469 20.71 -33.21 -0.80
N ILE A 470 21.56 -34.03 -1.46
CA ILE A 470 22.43 -33.54 -2.54
C ILE A 470 21.62 -33.20 -3.78
N ASP A 471 20.64 -34.02 -4.14
CA ASP A 471 19.81 -33.83 -5.32
C ASP A 471 18.83 -32.62 -5.13
N ALA A 472 18.47 -32.30 -3.88
CA ALA A 472 17.71 -31.07 -3.57
C ALA A 472 18.47 -29.78 -3.96
N LEU A 473 19.80 -29.86 -4.10
CA LEU A 473 20.64 -28.75 -4.56
C LEU A 473 20.82 -28.71 -6.10
N GLU A 474 19.96 -29.39 -6.87
CA GLU A 474 20.06 -29.52 -8.33
C GLU A 474 20.22 -28.18 -9.05
N ASN A 475 19.56 -27.12 -8.60
CA ASN A 475 19.70 -25.77 -9.16
C ASN A 475 21.15 -25.25 -9.13
N PHE A 476 21.92 -25.64 -8.12
CA PHE A 476 23.34 -25.28 -8.02
C PHE A 476 24.18 -26.20 -8.91
N TRP A 477 23.84 -27.50 -8.99
CA TRP A 477 24.57 -28.46 -9.81
C TRP A 477 24.41 -28.20 -11.32
N GLN A 478 23.31 -27.63 -11.75
CA GLN A 478 23.13 -27.17 -13.13
C GLN A 478 24.10 -26.05 -13.51
N VAL A 479 24.47 -25.20 -12.55
CA VAL A 479 25.43 -24.10 -12.74
C VAL A 479 26.87 -24.58 -12.50
N PHE A 480 27.08 -25.51 -11.58
CA PHE A 480 28.40 -25.98 -11.12
C PHE A 480 28.49 -27.51 -11.13
N PRO A 481 28.35 -28.17 -12.29
CA PRO A 481 28.33 -29.63 -12.35
C PRO A 481 29.65 -30.28 -11.90
N ALA A 482 30.79 -29.66 -12.21
CA ALA A 482 32.08 -30.19 -11.81
C ALA A 482 32.38 -29.98 -10.29
N VAL A 483 31.81 -28.95 -9.68
CA VAL A 483 31.86 -28.77 -8.21
C VAL A 483 31.20 -29.97 -7.52
N ARG A 484 30.03 -30.42 -7.99
CA ARG A 484 29.36 -31.63 -7.46
C ARG A 484 30.31 -32.84 -7.50
N ALA A 485 30.95 -33.07 -8.66
CA ALA A 485 31.87 -34.19 -8.84
C ALA A 485 33.14 -34.09 -7.97
N THR A 486 33.61 -32.87 -7.70
CA THR A 486 34.75 -32.59 -6.84
C THR A 486 34.45 -32.87 -5.37
N LEU A 487 33.24 -32.49 -4.91
CA LEU A 487 32.85 -32.58 -3.51
C LEU A 487 32.45 -34.00 -3.09
N PHE A 488 31.82 -34.76 -4.00
CA PHE A 488 31.12 -35.99 -3.64
C PHE A 488 31.70 -37.24 -4.35
N LYS A 489 31.65 -38.35 -3.66
CA LYS A 489 31.96 -39.69 -4.20
C LYS A 489 30.86 -40.66 -3.80
N LYS A 490 30.66 -41.70 -4.61
CA LYS A 490 29.69 -42.75 -4.34
C LYS A 490 30.06 -43.46 -3.02
N SER A 491 29.06 -43.72 -2.19
CA SER A 491 29.21 -44.54 -0.98
C SER A 491 28.95 -46.02 -1.29
N ASP A 492 29.50 -46.89 -0.48
CA ASP A 492 29.19 -48.32 -0.52
C ASP A 492 27.75 -48.61 -0.03
N ARG A 493 27.15 -47.68 0.67
CA ARG A 493 25.74 -47.75 1.10
C ARG A 493 24.81 -47.21 0.02
N SER A 494 23.83 -48.03 -0.35
CA SER A 494 22.76 -47.60 -1.27
C SER A 494 22.00 -46.42 -0.68
N GLY A 495 21.72 -45.41 -1.50
CA GLY A 495 20.98 -44.19 -1.09
C GLY A 495 21.84 -43.10 -0.44
N TYR A 496 23.13 -43.32 -0.25
CA TYR A 496 24.06 -42.38 0.40
C TYR A 496 25.27 -42.06 -0.47
N THR A 497 25.82 -40.88 -0.23
CA THR A 497 27.04 -40.35 -0.86
C THR A 497 28.00 -39.88 0.23
N GLN A 498 29.30 -39.89 -0.04
CA GLN A 498 30.35 -39.43 0.88
C GLN A 498 31.05 -38.17 0.31
N LEU A 499 31.56 -37.34 1.22
CA LEU A 499 32.46 -36.25 0.83
C LEU A 499 33.83 -36.84 0.36
N ARG A 500 34.39 -36.19 -0.67
CA ARG A 500 35.77 -36.44 -1.12
C ARG A 500 36.80 -35.65 -0.32
N VAL A 501 36.35 -34.49 0.21
CA VAL A 501 37.20 -33.57 0.95
C VAL A 501 36.79 -33.52 2.42
N PRO A 502 37.70 -33.21 3.35
CA PRO A 502 37.36 -32.98 4.74
C PRO A 502 36.29 -31.91 4.88
N ILE A 503 35.39 -32.03 5.86
CA ILE A 503 34.28 -31.07 6.04
C ILE A 503 34.76 -29.64 6.20
N GLY A 504 35.89 -29.41 6.86
CA GLY A 504 36.49 -28.08 7.02
C GLY A 504 37.02 -27.45 5.72
N GLU A 505 37.26 -28.27 4.69
CA GLU A 505 37.80 -27.85 3.39
C GLU A 505 36.70 -27.65 2.32
N VAL A 506 35.47 -28.07 2.59
CA VAL A 506 34.34 -27.98 1.62
C VAL A 506 34.18 -26.55 1.10
N LYS A 507 34.21 -25.56 1.99
CA LYS A 507 34.11 -24.17 1.61
C LYS A 507 35.24 -23.74 0.66
N ALA A 508 36.46 -24.08 0.97
CA ALA A 508 37.62 -23.78 0.14
C ALA A 508 37.56 -24.49 -1.23
N ALA A 509 37.11 -25.74 -1.25
CA ALA A 509 36.93 -26.51 -2.47
C ALA A 509 35.86 -25.89 -3.40
N ILE A 510 34.77 -25.35 -2.85
CA ILE A 510 33.73 -24.66 -3.63
C ILE A 510 34.26 -23.34 -4.17
N PHE A 511 34.74 -22.44 -3.32
CA PHE A 511 35.12 -21.09 -3.72
C PHE A 511 36.41 -21.05 -4.56
N GLY A 512 37.30 -22.03 -4.41
CA GLY A 512 38.50 -22.18 -5.22
C GLY A 512 38.31 -22.98 -6.53
N HIS A 513 37.12 -23.52 -6.77
CA HIS A 513 36.84 -24.29 -7.97
C HIS A 513 36.80 -23.42 -9.22
N ALA A 514 37.34 -23.90 -10.33
CA ALA A 514 37.43 -23.15 -11.60
C ALA A 514 36.06 -22.68 -12.10
N GLU A 515 35.02 -23.52 -12.00
CA GLU A 515 33.65 -23.13 -12.38
C GLU A 515 33.12 -21.96 -11.54
N PHE A 516 33.36 -22.01 -10.22
CA PHE A 516 32.92 -20.94 -9.32
C PHE A 516 33.69 -19.65 -9.56
N THR A 517 35.00 -19.74 -9.79
CA THR A 517 35.85 -18.58 -10.12
C THR A 517 35.38 -17.93 -11.43
N ALA A 518 35.17 -18.70 -12.48
CA ALA A 518 34.70 -18.20 -13.76
C ALA A 518 33.31 -17.54 -13.67
N TYR A 519 32.40 -18.16 -12.89
CA TYR A 519 31.10 -17.59 -12.59
C TYR A 519 31.23 -16.23 -11.88
N ASN A 520 32.04 -16.17 -10.82
CA ASN A 520 32.24 -14.94 -10.06
C ASN A 520 32.87 -13.82 -10.89
N GLU A 521 33.83 -14.15 -11.75
CA GLU A 521 34.43 -13.19 -12.69
C GLU A 521 33.40 -12.67 -13.69
N SER A 522 32.56 -13.56 -14.26
CA SER A 522 31.50 -13.19 -15.18
C SER A 522 30.44 -12.28 -14.51
N ALA A 523 29.99 -12.65 -13.33
CA ALA A 523 29.04 -11.85 -12.55
C ALA A 523 29.62 -10.48 -12.17
N THR A 524 30.89 -10.46 -11.74
CA THR A 524 31.62 -9.22 -11.43
C THR A 524 31.77 -8.31 -12.64
N LYS A 525 32.06 -8.87 -13.82
CA LYS A 525 32.17 -8.12 -15.08
C LYS A 525 30.85 -7.48 -15.47
N LEU A 526 29.74 -8.20 -15.37
CA LEU A 526 28.40 -7.66 -15.61
C LEU A 526 28.06 -6.53 -14.63
N PHE A 527 28.30 -6.74 -13.34
CA PHE A 527 28.07 -5.72 -12.34
C PHE A 527 28.94 -4.47 -12.54
N LYS A 528 30.24 -4.65 -12.87
CA LYS A 528 31.14 -3.53 -13.16
C LYS A 528 30.65 -2.72 -14.36
N LYS A 529 30.17 -3.39 -15.44
CA LYS A 529 29.60 -2.71 -16.59
C LYS A 529 28.39 -1.88 -16.20
N TRP A 530 27.40 -2.49 -15.56
CA TRP A 530 26.22 -1.77 -15.08
C TRP A 530 26.58 -0.59 -14.15
N ARG A 531 27.53 -0.79 -13.25
CA ARG A 531 28.01 0.27 -12.33
C ARG A 531 28.63 1.43 -13.11
N THR A 532 29.46 1.14 -14.10
CA THR A 532 30.12 2.17 -14.93
C THR A 532 29.07 3.01 -15.67
N ASP A 533 28.03 2.38 -16.22
CA ASP A 533 26.95 3.06 -16.93
C ASP A 533 26.02 3.84 -15.99
N SER A 534 25.89 3.41 -14.75
CA SER A 534 24.97 3.96 -13.74
C SER A 534 25.57 5.13 -12.95
N VAL A 535 26.88 5.12 -12.65
CA VAL A 535 27.54 6.16 -11.84
C VAL A 535 27.42 7.58 -12.44
N PRO A 536 27.59 7.79 -13.74
CA PRO A 536 27.39 9.13 -14.34
C PRO A 536 25.95 9.62 -14.17
N ARG A 537 24.96 8.74 -14.31
CA ARG A 537 23.53 9.08 -14.12
C ARG A 537 23.22 9.48 -12.70
N LEU A 538 23.82 8.79 -11.70
CA LEU A 538 23.70 9.15 -10.29
C LEU A 538 24.36 10.50 -9.97
N ARG A 539 25.58 10.74 -10.50
CA ARG A 539 26.30 12.00 -10.32
C ARG A 539 25.66 13.19 -11.04
N GLY A 540 24.94 12.91 -12.13
CA GLY A 540 24.27 13.91 -12.95
C GLY A 540 22.90 14.34 -12.42
N ILE A 541 22.46 13.88 -11.24
CA ILE A 541 21.21 14.37 -10.64
C ILE A 541 21.35 15.87 -10.35
N ALA A 542 20.60 16.66 -11.11
CA ALA A 542 20.48 18.09 -10.90
C ALA A 542 19.41 18.43 -9.87
N LYS A 543 19.41 19.69 -9.40
CA LYS A 543 18.32 20.25 -8.59
C LYS A 543 17.00 20.13 -9.38
N GLY A 544 15.97 19.48 -8.80
CA GLY A 544 14.70 19.17 -9.48
C GLY A 544 14.62 17.75 -10.08
N GLY A 545 15.71 16.98 -10.07
CA GLY A 545 15.69 15.58 -10.48
C GLY A 545 14.81 14.71 -9.56
N LYS A 546 14.30 13.60 -10.09
CA LYS A 546 13.43 12.65 -9.35
C LYS A 546 14.25 11.43 -8.85
N PRO A 547 14.81 11.43 -7.62
CA PRO A 547 15.68 10.36 -7.13
C PRO A 547 14.98 8.99 -7.14
N LYS A 548 13.69 8.94 -6.75
CA LYS A 548 12.93 7.68 -6.74
C LYS A 548 12.78 7.06 -8.14
N ALA A 549 12.53 7.89 -9.15
CA ALA A 549 12.43 7.43 -10.54
C ALA A 549 13.78 6.89 -11.01
N LEU A 550 14.87 7.59 -10.70
CA LEU A 550 16.21 7.14 -11.07
C LEU A 550 16.59 5.82 -10.36
N ILE A 551 16.29 5.68 -9.06
CA ILE A 551 16.49 4.41 -8.33
C ILE A 551 15.70 3.28 -9.00
N GLY A 552 14.44 3.52 -9.35
CA GLY A 552 13.62 2.53 -10.08
C GLY A 552 14.28 2.13 -11.40
N THR A 553 14.67 3.09 -12.23
CA THR A 553 15.33 2.83 -13.52
C THR A 553 16.63 2.05 -13.34
N LEU A 554 17.49 2.43 -12.37
CA LEU A 554 18.74 1.73 -12.12
C LEU A 554 18.52 0.30 -11.62
N SER A 555 17.48 0.07 -10.83
CA SER A 555 17.12 -1.26 -10.33
C SER A 555 16.65 -2.17 -11.47
N GLU A 556 15.79 -1.66 -12.35
CA GLU A 556 15.33 -2.40 -13.54
C GLU A 556 16.47 -2.67 -14.52
N ASP A 557 17.36 -1.71 -14.75
CA ASP A 557 18.55 -1.88 -15.59
C ASP A 557 19.49 -2.97 -15.02
N LEU A 558 19.64 -3.03 -13.68
CA LEU A 558 20.43 -4.07 -13.02
C LEU A 558 19.80 -5.44 -13.23
N LEU A 559 18.50 -5.56 -12.99
CA LEU A 559 17.76 -6.79 -13.18
C LEU A 559 17.87 -7.28 -14.64
N ALA A 560 17.61 -6.42 -15.60
CA ALA A 560 17.70 -6.73 -17.04
C ALA A 560 19.12 -7.13 -17.47
N THR A 561 20.16 -6.56 -16.84
CA THR A 561 21.56 -6.90 -17.09
C THR A 561 21.85 -8.35 -16.66
N PHE A 562 21.38 -8.75 -15.50
CA PHE A 562 21.60 -10.10 -14.99
C PHE A 562 20.64 -11.14 -15.62
N GLU A 563 19.44 -10.76 -16.01
CA GLU A 563 18.52 -11.66 -16.73
C GLU A 563 19.06 -12.14 -18.09
N LYS A 564 19.92 -11.36 -18.71
CA LYS A 564 20.57 -11.69 -20.00
C LYS A 564 21.83 -12.53 -19.85
N ALA A 565 22.29 -12.79 -18.62
CA ALA A 565 23.49 -13.57 -18.39
C ALA A 565 23.31 -15.04 -18.86
N PRO A 566 24.30 -15.65 -19.48
CA PRO A 566 24.21 -17.02 -20.00
C PRO A 566 23.89 -18.06 -18.92
N TRP A 567 24.32 -17.78 -17.69
CA TRP A 567 24.13 -18.63 -16.49
C TRP A 567 22.92 -18.21 -15.65
N ALA A 568 22.18 -17.17 -16.06
CA ALA A 568 20.91 -16.85 -15.45
C ALA A 568 19.87 -17.91 -15.84
N CYS A 569 20.08 -19.13 -15.39
CA CYS A 569 19.06 -20.16 -15.38
C CYS A 569 17.89 -19.62 -14.59
N ARG A 570 16.82 -19.30 -15.30
CA ARG A 570 15.58 -18.80 -14.74
C ARG A 570 14.85 -19.95 -14.05
N PRO A 571 14.90 -20.11 -12.73
CA PRO A 571 14.03 -21.08 -12.04
C PRO A 571 12.55 -20.81 -12.32
N TRP A 572 12.26 -19.65 -12.89
CA TRP A 572 10.92 -19.09 -13.12
C TRP A 572 10.33 -19.37 -14.51
N ARG A 573 11.12 -19.77 -15.52
CA ARG A 573 10.64 -20.02 -16.89
C ARG A 573 10.50 -21.49 -17.28
N CYS A 574 11.09 -22.42 -16.56
CA CYS A 574 11.12 -23.81 -16.98
C CYS A 574 9.82 -24.60 -16.80
N ARG A 575 8.73 -24.00 -16.32
CA ARG A 575 7.41 -24.70 -16.22
C ARG A 575 6.34 -24.23 -17.21
N ALA A 576 6.59 -23.21 -18.01
CA ALA A 576 5.61 -22.74 -18.99
C ALA A 576 5.71 -23.45 -20.36
N SER A 577 6.61 -24.42 -20.55
CA SER A 577 6.72 -25.19 -21.78
C SER A 577 6.93 -26.69 -21.49
N ALA A 578 5.94 -27.32 -20.87
CA ALA A 578 5.75 -28.75 -21.03
C ALA A 578 5.34 -29.02 -22.47
N GLY A 579 6.28 -29.04 -23.41
CA GLY A 579 6.00 -29.29 -24.81
C GLY A 579 7.09 -29.05 -25.81
N ARG A 580 8.29 -28.60 -25.43
CA ARG A 580 9.44 -28.59 -26.37
C ARG A 580 10.76 -28.86 -25.64
N SER A 581 11.53 -29.74 -26.24
CA SER A 581 12.83 -30.29 -25.86
C SER A 581 13.84 -29.31 -25.25
N PRO A 582 14.79 -29.82 -24.45
CA PRO A 582 15.79 -29.00 -23.79
C PRO A 582 16.74 -28.36 -24.78
N CYS A 583 17.13 -27.11 -24.48
CA CYS A 583 18.20 -26.43 -25.20
C CYS A 583 19.46 -27.31 -25.26
N ALA A 584 19.79 -27.78 -26.44
CA ALA A 584 21.11 -28.29 -26.75
C ALA A 584 22.09 -27.12 -26.61
N ILE A 585 23.07 -27.26 -25.77
CA ILE A 585 24.27 -26.42 -25.74
C ILE A 585 25.16 -26.93 -26.88
N SER A 586 25.35 -26.14 -27.92
CA SER A 586 26.49 -26.20 -28.81
C SER A 586 27.42 -25.03 -28.50
#